data_bd547050274411a92dca8f808e1e6bd1
#
_entry.id   bd547050274411a92dca8f808e1e6bd1
#
_cell.length_a   1.000
_cell.length_b   1.000
_cell.length_c   1.000
_cell.angle_alpha   90.00
_cell.angle_beta   90.00
_cell.angle_gamma   90.00
#
_symmetry.space_group_name_H-M   'P 1'
#
loop_
_entity.id
_entity.type
_entity.pdbx_description
1 polymer ?
#
loop_
_entity_poly.entity_id
_entity_poly.type
_entity_poly.pdbx_seq_one_letter_code
_entity_poly.pdbx_strand_id
1 'polypeptide(L)'
;QNKYYDSQEFNDLFDKIWKKLGKQDPKLFPAKKILESSALFKASPFNKLTDEQLRAKTEIIDKINQALVEQRNKNVENGQLILVEGDAGSGKTVLMSNIFYDLVHEDQLNDKEEPDSHKKLSVSMLVNQDEQLKVYADISRKLFEKDDKVTVEKPVSFIKHVQPDEKVDIALIDEAHLL
;
A
#
# COMPACT_ATOMS: atom_id res chain seq x y z
N GLN A 1 5.75 4.51 32.78
CA GLN A 1 7.02 3.79 32.55
C GLN A 1 6.91 3.10 31.19
N ASN A 2 7.68 3.58 30.22
CA ASN A 2 7.79 2.90 28.92
C ASN A 2 8.55 1.60 29.15
N LYS A 3 7.88 0.48 28.88
CA LYS A 3 8.51 -0.84 28.96
C LYS A 3 9.23 -1.09 27.65
N TYR A 4 10.55 -1.08 27.67
CA TYR A 4 11.37 -1.50 26.53
C TYR A 4 11.47 -3.04 26.57
N TYR A 5 11.15 -3.67 25.42
CA TYR A 5 11.34 -5.10 25.23
C TYR A 5 12.72 -5.32 24.58
N ASP A 6 13.45 -6.32 25.02
CA ASP A 6 14.62 -6.79 24.28
C ASP A 6 14.19 -7.54 23.00
N SER A 7 15.16 -7.86 22.15
CA SER A 7 14.88 -8.51 20.86
C SER A 7 14.21 -9.88 21.01
N GLN A 8 14.49 -10.60 22.09
CA GLN A 8 13.90 -11.92 22.35
C GLN A 8 12.48 -11.77 22.88
N GLU A 9 12.26 -10.88 23.85
CA GLU A 9 10.93 -10.59 24.39
C GLU A 9 9.99 -10.08 23.29
N PHE A 10 10.51 -9.25 22.37
CA PHE A 10 9.74 -8.77 21.22
C PHE A 10 9.33 -9.92 20.29
N ASN A 11 10.25 -10.82 19.95
CA ASN A 11 9.95 -11.97 19.10
C ASN A 11 8.93 -12.90 19.76
N ASP A 12 9.03 -13.16 21.05
CA ASP A 12 8.08 -13.99 21.78
C ASP A 12 6.69 -13.35 21.85
N LEU A 13 6.65 -12.04 22.03
CA LEU A 13 5.39 -11.28 22.00
C LEU A 13 4.76 -11.30 20.60
N PHE A 14 5.57 -11.06 19.57
CA PHE A 14 5.15 -11.12 18.18
C PHE A 14 4.55 -12.48 17.82
N ASP A 15 5.24 -13.58 18.15
CA ASP A 15 4.76 -14.93 17.89
C ASP A 15 3.44 -15.24 18.60
N LYS A 16 3.25 -14.73 19.82
CA LYS A 16 1.98 -14.86 20.56
C LYS A 16 0.85 -14.09 19.88
N ILE A 17 1.12 -12.85 19.47
CA ILE A 17 0.14 -12.01 18.76
C ILE A 17 -0.21 -12.65 17.42
N TRP A 18 0.79 -13.05 16.65
CA TRP A 18 0.62 -13.70 15.35
C TRP A 18 -0.24 -14.96 15.44
N LYS A 19 0.05 -15.81 16.42
CA LYS A 19 -0.72 -17.02 16.68
C LYS A 19 -2.19 -16.72 17.06
N LYS A 20 -2.43 -15.62 17.78
CA LYS A 20 -3.78 -15.17 18.15
C LYS A 20 -4.54 -14.66 16.92
N LEU A 21 -3.91 -13.86 16.09
CA LEU A 21 -4.48 -13.34 14.85
C LEU A 21 -4.76 -14.48 13.85
N GLY A 22 -3.86 -15.44 13.72
CA GLY A 22 -4.03 -16.62 12.87
C GLY A 22 -5.20 -17.52 13.29
N LYS A 23 -5.63 -17.48 14.55
CA LYS A 23 -6.86 -18.15 14.97
C LYS A 23 -8.13 -17.41 14.52
N GLN A 24 -8.06 -16.09 14.37
CA GLN A 24 -9.19 -15.27 13.91
C GLN A 24 -9.29 -15.28 12.40
N ASP A 25 -8.17 -15.16 11.71
CA ASP A 25 -8.11 -15.22 10.25
C ASP A 25 -6.88 -16.03 9.77
N PRO A 26 -7.03 -17.34 9.56
CA PRO A 26 -5.94 -18.19 9.08
C PRO A 26 -5.47 -17.87 7.66
N LYS A 27 -6.27 -17.17 6.85
CA LYS A 27 -5.90 -16.78 5.49
C LYS A 27 -4.99 -15.56 5.48
N LEU A 28 -5.29 -14.58 6.33
CA LEU A 28 -4.48 -13.36 6.45
C LEU A 28 -3.24 -13.58 7.32
N PHE A 29 -3.37 -14.41 8.37
CA PHE A 29 -2.28 -14.73 9.31
C PHE A 29 -2.00 -16.25 9.33
N PRO A 30 -1.53 -16.85 8.21
CA PRO A 30 -1.21 -18.28 8.16
C PRO A 30 0.01 -18.62 9.03
N ALA A 31 0.29 -19.92 9.17
CA ALA A 31 1.46 -20.36 9.93
C ALA A 31 2.76 -19.75 9.39
N LYS A 32 3.62 -19.25 10.27
CA LYS A 32 4.84 -18.49 9.94
C LYS A 32 5.70 -19.12 8.84
N LYS A 33 5.84 -20.45 8.83
CA LYS A 33 6.58 -21.20 7.79
C LYS A 33 5.95 -21.12 6.39
N ILE A 34 4.62 -20.97 6.31
CA ILE A 34 3.90 -20.84 5.04
C ILE A 34 4.03 -19.41 4.52
N LEU A 35 4.11 -18.44 5.43
CA LEU A 35 4.28 -17.02 5.10
C LEU A 35 5.63 -16.70 4.49
N GLU A 36 6.70 -17.21 5.07
CA GLU A 36 8.08 -16.92 4.63
C GLU A 36 8.33 -17.32 3.18
N SER A 37 7.52 -18.23 2.65
CA SER A 37 7.58 -18.70 1.25
C SER A 37 6.47 -18.17 0.34
N SER A 38 5.50 -17.42 0.87
CA SER A 38 4.29 -17.05 0.12
C SER A 38 4.34 -15.64 -0.46
N ALA A 39 3.63 -15.44 -1.59
CA ALA A 39 3.41 -14.11 -2.18
C ALA A 39 2.73 -13.15 -1.18
N LEU A 40 1.87 -13.69 -0.28
CA LEU A 40 1.20 -12.91 0.76
C LEU A 40 2.19 -12.26 1.73
N PHE A 41 3.28 -12.94 2.12
CA PHE A 41 4.31 -12.37 3.00
C PHE A 41 5.04 -11.22 2.30
N LYS A 42 5.40 -11.42 1.03
CA LYS A 42 6.10 -10.39 0.23
C LYS A 42 5.25 -9.14 0.03
N ALA A 43 3.94 -9.31 -0.13
CA ALA A 43 3.00 -8.21 -0.32
C ALA A 43 2.40 -7.66 0.99
N SER A 44 2.81 -8.17 2.16
CA SER A 44 2.29 -7.68 3.44
C SER A 44 2.76 -6.25 3.72
N PRO A 45 1.86 -5.30 3.96
CA PRO A 45 2.22 -3.92 4.32
C PRO A 45 2.84 -3.81 5.72
N PHE A 46 2.83 -4.90 6.49
CA PHE A 46 3.37 -4.96 7.85
C PHE A 46 4.82 -5.46 7.91
N ASN A 47 5.45 -5.71 6.76
CA ASN A 47 6.86 -6.05 6.73
C ASN A 47 7.69 -4.85 7.19
N LYS A 48 8.69 -5.12 8.06
CA LYS A 48 9.63 -4.09 8.48
C LYS A 48 10.46 -3.65 7.28
N LEU A 49 10.42 -2.37 6.98
CA LEU A 49 11.26 -1.76 5.96
C LEU A 49 12.70 -1.62 6.46
N THR A 50 13.67 -1.75 5.56
CA THR A 50 15.04 -1.35 5.82
C THR A 50 15.14 0.17 5.92
N ASP A 51 16.25 0.69 6.45
CA ASP A 51 16.46 2.15 6.54
C ASP A 51 16.45 2.82 5.16
N GLU A 52 16.94 2.14 4.13
CA GLU A 52 16.91 2.63 2.74
C GLU A 52 15.48 2.66 2.18
N GLN A 53 14.72 1.59 2.40
CA GLN A 53 13.31 1.54 2.00
C GLN A 53 12.47 2.56 2.74
N LEU A 54 12.75 2.81 4.02
CA LEU A 54 12.04 3.83 4.80
C LEU A 54 12.31 5.24 4.27
N ARG A 55 13.57 5.55 3.93
CA ARG A 55 13.91 6.84 3.29
C ARG A 55 13.22 6.99 1.93
N ALA A 56 13.28 5.95 1.10
CA ALA A 56 12.60 5.95 -0.20
C ALA A 56 11.08 6.13 -0.04
N LYS A 57 10.45 5.47 0.93
CA LYS A 57 9.03 5.64 1.26
C LYS A 57 8.71 7.08 1.60
N THR A 58 9.48 7.70 2.51
CA THR A 58 9.27 9.10 2.90
C THR A 58 9.38 10.02 1.69
N GLU A 59 10.42 9.86 0.88
CA GLU A 59 10.61 10.68 -0.33
C GLU A 59 9.46 10.51 -1.34
N ILE A 60 8.97 9.30 -1.54
CA ILE A 60 7.85 9.03 -2.45
C ILE A 60 6.57 9.67 -1.93
N ILE A 61 6.24 9.52 -0.65
CA ILE A 61 5.05 10.13 -0.03
C ILE A 61 5.13 11.66 -0.11
N ASP A 62 6.29 12.25 0.18
CA ASP A 62 6.48 13.71 0.06
C ASP A 62 6.25 14.19 -1.38
N LYS A 63 6.76 13.46 -2.39
CA LYS A 63 6.54 13.79 -3.80
C LYS A 63 5.06 13.65 -4.20
N ILE A 64 4.37 12.62 -3.71
CA ILE A 64 2.92 12.44 -3.94
C ILE A 64 2.16 13.63 -3.35
N ASN A 65 2.42 13.99 -2.11
CA ASN A 65 1.75 15.11 -1.43
C ASN A 65 2.01 16.43 -2.16
N GLN A 66 3.25 16.68 -2.59
CA GLN A 66 3.59 17.86 -3.38
C GLN A 66 2.83 17.88 -4.70
N ALA A 67 2.76 16.76 -5.42
CA ALA A 67 2.02 16.63 -6.68
C ALA A 67 0.52 16.91 -6.50
N LEU A 68 -0.09 16.37 -5.44
CA LEU A 68 -1.51 16.60 -5.12
C LEU A 68 -1.79 18.08 -4.80
N VAL A 69 -0.91 18.75 -4.05
CA VAL A 69 -1.02 20.19 -3.76
C VAL A 69 -0.88 21.03 -5.04
N GLU A 70 0.07 20.69 -5.91
CA GLU A 70 0.26 21.39 -7.19
C GLU A 70 -0.94 21.21 -8.12
N GLN A 71 -1.52 20.01 -8.17
CA GLN A 71 -2.73 19.73 -8.96
C GLN A 71 -3.91 20.58 -8.50
N ARG A 72 -4.13 20.71 -7.19
CA ARG A 72 -5.20 21.54 -6.62
C ARG A 72 -5.02 23.03 -6.92
N ASN A 73 -3.78 23.51 -6.86
CA ASN A 73 -3.49 24.95 -6.97
C ASN A 73 -3.40 25.47 -8.42
N LYS A 74 -3.01 24.63 -9.37
CA LYS A 74 -2.67 25.08 -10.75
C LYS A 74 -3.66 24.63 -11.83
N ASN A 75 -4.71 23.86 -11.49
CA ASN A 75 -5.57 23.21 -12.49
C ASN A 75 -4.75 22.46 -13.56
N VAL A 76 -3.67 21.78 -13.15
CA VAL A 76 -2.80 21.05 -14.06
C VAL A 76 -3.56 19.84 -14.59
N GLU A 77 -3.76 19.79 -15.91
CA GLU A 77 -4.50 18.69 -16.55
C GLU A 77 -3.68 17.39 -16.62
N ASN A 78 -2.35 17.49 -16.51
CA ASN A 78 -1.45 16.34 -16.65
C ASN A 78 -1.03 15.79 -15.29
N GLY A 79 -1.15 14.47 -15.11
CA GLY A 79 -0.65 13.75 -13.95
C GLY A 79 0.89 13.81 -13.86
N GLN A 80 1.41 13.68 -12.64
CA GLN A 80 2.85 13.55 -12.43
C GLN A 80 3.24 12.06 -12.36
N LEU A 81 4.38 11.72 -12.94
CA LEU A 81 4.95 10.38 -12.90
C LEU A 81 6.11 10.34 -11.89
N ILE A 82 6.00 9.45 -10.92
CA ILE A 82 7.07 9.12 -9.98
C ILE A 82 7.60 7.73 -10.33
N LEU A 83 8.82 7.65 -10.84
CA LEU A 83 9.47 6.39 -11.19
C LEU A 83 10.36 5.93 -10.03
N VAL A 84 10.14 4.68 -9.59
CA VAL A 84 10.93 4.05 -8.53
C VAL A 84 11.72 2.89 -9.14
N GLU A 85 13.03 3.04 -9.19
CA GLU A 85 13.94 2.01 -9.70
C GLU A 85 14.66 1.32 -8.55
N GLY A 86 15.03 0.07 -8.77
CA GLY A 86 15.82 -0.72 -7.81
C GLY A 86 16.11 -2.10 -8.34
N ASP A 87 17.21 -2.69 -7.89
CA ASP A 87 17.66 -4.01 -8.31
C ASP A 87 16.64 -5.12 -8.00
N ALA A 88 16.79 -6.26 -8.68
CA ALA A 88 15.99 -7.43 -8.37
C ALA A 88 16.22 -7.85 -6.90
N GLY A 89 15.13 -8.08 -6.17
CA GLY A 89 15.20 -8.45 -4.75
C GLY A 89 15.41 -7.29 -3.77
N SER A 90 15.47 -6.03 -4.22
CA SER A 90 15.56 -4.84 -3.32
C SER A 90 14.31 -4.60 -2.48
N GLY A 91 13.23 -5.35 -2.73
CA GLY A 91 11.98 -5.25 -1.96
C GLY A 91 11.02 -4.17 -2.46
N LYS A 92 11.05 -3.81 -3.74
CA LYS A 92 10.11 -2.86 -4.37
C LYS A 92 8.65 -3.19 -4.07
N THR A 93 8.26 -4.45 -4.18
CA THR A 93 6.89 -4.91 -3.87
C THR A 93 6.52 -4.68 -2.40
N VAL A 94 7.45 -4.89 -1.47
CA VAL A 94 7.24 -4.61 -0.03
C VAL A 94 7.05 -3.10 0.20
N LEU A 95 7.90 -2.29 -0.43
CA LEU A 95 7.82 -0.84 -0.38
C LEU A 95 6.48 -0.34 -0.94
N MET A 96 6.08 -0.86 -2.10
CA MET A 96 4.81 -0.52 -2.75
C MET A 96 3.60 -0.86 -1.87
N SER A 97 3.59 -2.03 -1.24
CA SER A 97 2.53 -2.45 -0.31
C SER A 97 2.42 -1.52 0.90
N ASN A 98 3.57 -1.10 1.42
CA ASN A 98 3.64 -0.17 2.54
C ASN A 98 3.11 1.22 2.17
N ILE A 99 3.49 1.73 0.99
CA ILE A 99 3.00 3.00 0.47
C ILE A 99 1.49 2.95 0.22
N PHE A 100 1.00 1.88 -0.42
CA PHE A 100 -0.43 1.68 -0.66
C PHE A 100 -1.24 1.71 0.63
N TYR A 101 -0.76 0.99 1.66
CA TYR A 101 -1.40 0.96 2.97
C TYR A 101 -1.46 2.35 3.61
N ASP A 102 -0.35 3.10 3.61
CA ASP A 102 -0.32 4.43 4.20
C ASP A 102 -1.24 5.41 3.48
N LEU A 103 -1.19 5.44 2.14
CA LEU A 103 -2.02 6.34 1.34
C LEU A 103 -3.51 6.15 1.59
N VAL A 104 -3.95 4.90 1.79
CA VAL A 104 -5.36 4.62 2.10
C VAL A 104 -5.69 4.93 3.56
N HIS A 105 -4.74 4.78 4.50
CA HIS A 105 -4.96 5.03 5.93
C HIS A 105 -4.80 6.50 6.33
N GLU A 106 -3.86 7.21 5.75
CA GLU A 106 -3.64 8.64 6.04
C GLU A 106 -4.86 9.48 5.66
N ASP A 107 -5.57 9.08 4.61
CA ASP A 107 -6.84 9.70 4.23
C ASP A 107 -7.91 9.57 5.34
N GLN A 108 -7.84 8.51 6.15
CA GLN A 108 -8.71 8.33 7.31
C GLN A 108 -8.24 9.11 8.56
N LEU A 109 -6.95 9.49 8.62
CA LEU A 109 -6.36 10.18 9.77
C LEU A 109 -6.39 11.72 9.65
N ASN A 110 -6.46 12.25 8.43
CA ASN A 110 -6.47 13.70 8.17
C ASN A 110 -7.86 14.37 8.38
N ASP A 111 -8.81 13.66 8.94
CA ASP A 111 -10.16 14.15 9.30
C ASP A 111 -10.17 15.27 10.40
N LYS A 112 -9.01 15.82 10.78
CA LYS A 112 -8.95 16.59 12.04
C LYS A 112 -8.88 18.10 11.93
N GLU A 113 -8.61 18.76 10.81
CA GLU A 113 -8.38 20.21 10.92
C GLU A 113 -9.03 21.18 9.91
N GLU A 114 -9.67 20.74 8.79
CA GLU A 114 -10.43 21.72 7.98
C GLU A 114 -11.71 21.14 7.35
N PRO A 115 -12.87 21.80 7.50
CA PRO A 115 -14.17 21.25 7.05
C PRO A 115 -14.38 21.21 5.52
N ASP A 116 -13.48 21.77 4.73
CA ASP A 116 -13.65 21.88 3.26
C ASP A 116 -12.66 21.04 2.43
N SER A 117 -11.76 20.29 3.07
CA SER A 117 -10.73 19.50 2.38
C SER A 117 -11.03 17.99 2.28
N HIS A 118 -12.23 17.55 2.65
CA HIS A 118 -12.59 16.11 2.83
C HIS A 118 -12.88 15.34 1.54
N LYS A 119 -12.18 15.61 0.46
CA LYS A 119 -12.28 14.73 -0.69
C LYS A 119 -11.34 13.55 -0.49
N LYS A 120 -11.89 12.42 -0.05
CA LYS A 120 -11.15 11.15 0.03
C LYS A 120 -10.50 10.84 -1.32
N LEU A 121 -9.18 10.60 -1.31
CA LEU A 121 -8.40 10.29 -2.50
C LEU A 121 -8.82 8.95 -3.11
N SER A 122 -8.86 8.88 -4.41
CA SER A 122 -9.00 7.61 -5.13
C SER A 122 -7.63 7.00 -5.37
N VAL A 123 -7.41 5.80 -4.85
CA VAL A 123 -6.13 5.08 -4.93
C VAL A 123 -6.32 3.77 -5.67
N SER A 124 -5.64 3.60 -6.79
CA SER A 124 -5.67 2.39 -7.59
C SER A 124 -4.34 1.65 -7.53
N MET A 125 -4.35 0.39 -7.10
CA MET A 125 -3.20 -0.50 -7.12
C MET A 125 -3.27 -1.40 -8.35
N LEU A 126 -2.34 -1.22 -9.27
CA LEU A 126 -2.31 -1.91 -10.56
C LEU A 126 -1.23 -2.98 -10.57
N VAL A 127 -1.65 -4.23 -10.75
CA VAL A 127 -0.78 -5.41 -10.69
C VAL A 127 -1.05 -6.34 -11.86
N ASN A 128 -0.01 -6.68 -12.61
CA ASN A 128 -0.16 -7.52 -13.81
C ASN A 128 -0.22 -9.02 -13.50
N GLN A 129 0.45 -9.49 -12.45
CA GLN A 129 0.50 -10.92 -12.09
C GLN A 129 -0.74 -11.36 -11.31
N ASP A 130 -1.40 -12.42 -11.76
CA ASP A 130 -2.66 -12.93 -11.17
C ASP A 130 -2.53 -13.33 -9.70
N GLU A 131 -1.40 -13.91 -9.32
CA GLU A 131 -1.19 -14.34 -7.93
C GLU A 131 -1.04 -13.15 -6.98
N GLN A 132 -0.27 -12.15 -7.38
CA GLN A 132 -0.11 -10.91 -6.61
C GLN A 132 -1.42 -10.13 -6.56
N LEU A 133 -2.16 -10.05 -7.67
CA LEU A 133 -3.46 -9.40 -7.74
C LEU A 133 -4.43 -9.95 -6.69
N LYS A 134 -4.52 -11.28 -6.57
CA LYS A 134 -5.37 -11.94 -5.56
C LYS A 134 -4.95 -11.55 -4.15
N VAL A 135 -3.64 -11.51 -3.88
CA VAL A 135 -3.09 -11.15 -2.57
C VAL A 135 -3.42 -9.71 -2.22
N TYR A 136 -3.17 -8.77 -3.12
CA TYR A 136 -3.49 -7.35 -2.89
C TYR A 136 -4.99 -7.11 -2.74
N ALA A 137 -5.81 -7.77 -3.56
CA ALA A 137 -7.27 -7.69 -3.44
C ALA A 137 -7.80 -8.25 -2.11
N ASP A 138 -7.20 -9.35 -1.61
CA ASP A 138 -7.56 -9.91 -0.31
C ASP A 138 -7.14 -8.99 0.85
N ILE A 139 -5.95 -8.39 0.77
CA ILE A 139 -5.45 -7.42 1.74
C ILE A 139 -6.37 -6.19 1.74
N SER A 140 -6.63 -5.61 0.58
CA SER A 140 -7.50 -4.44 0.42
C SER A 140 -8.89 -4.69 1.02
N ARG A 141 -9.53 -5.79 0.67
CA ARG A 141 -10.87 -6.14 1.17
C ARG A 141 -10.95 -6.28 2.69
N LYS A 142 -9.85 -6.74 3.31
CA LYS A 142 -9.82 -7.02 4.74
C LYS A 142 -9.40 -5.84 5.60
N LEU A 143 -8.57 -4.96 5.05
CA LEU A 143 -8.02 -3.82 5.78
C LEU A 143 -8.85 -2.54 5.60
N PHE A 144 -9.46 -2.36 4.43
CA PHE A 144 -10.07 -1.09 4.06
C PHE A 144 -11.60 -1.13 3.97
N GLU A 145 -12.23 -2.22 4.41
CA GLU A 145 -13.66 -2.45 4.20
C GLU A 145 -14.06 -2.24 2.72
N LYS A 146 -15.32 -2.12 2.39
CA LYS A 146 -15.72 -1.82 1.00
C LYS A 146 -15.60 -0.32 0.73
N ASP A 147 -14.43 0.10 0.32
CA ASP A 147 -14.15 1.47 -0.08
C ASP A 147 -14.16 1.59 -1.60
N ASP A 148 -15.16 2.27 -2.15
CA ASP A 148 -15.33 2.43 -3.60
C ASP A 148 -14.21 3.25 -4.26
N LYS A 149 -13.39 3.95 -3.46
CA LYS A 149 -12.24 4.74 -3.94
C LYS A 149 -10.92 3.98 -3.94
N VAL A 150 -10.91 2.77 -3.40
CA VAL A 150 -9.72 1.92 -3.37
C VAL A 150 -9.92 0.74 -4.31
N THR A 151 -9.15 0.68 -5.38
CA THR A 151 -9.22 -0.41 -6.36
C THR A 151 -7.92 -1.18 -6.44
N VAL A 152 -8.03 -2.48 -6.72
CA VAL A 152 -6.90 -3.37 -6.99
C VAL A 152 -7.25 -4.19 -8.21
N GLU A 153 -6.57 -3.91 -9.33
CA GLU A 153 -6.91 -4.53 -10.60
C GLU A 153 -5.72 -4.62 -11.57
N LYS A 154 -5.95 -5.25 -12.73
CA LYS A 154 -4.96 -5.28 -13.80
C LYS A 154 -4.91 -3.94 -14.54
N PRO A 155 -3.74 -3.51 -15.04
CA PRO A 155 -3.62 -2.29 -15.85
C PRO A 155 -4.60 -2.26 -17.04
N VAL A 156 -4.75 -3.39 -17.74
CA VAL A 156 -5.67 -3.51 -18.88
C VAL A 156 -7.14 -3.33 -18.46
N SER A 157 -7.53 -3.79 -17.27
CA SER A 157 -8.88 -3.59 -16.74
C SER A 157 -9.09 -2.12 -16.36
N PHE A 158 -8.14 -1.54 -15.69
CA PHE A 158 -8.14 -0.12 -15.31
C PHE A 158 -8.37 0.79 -16.52
N ILE A 159 -7.58 0.63 -17.60
CA ILE A 159 -7.73 1.44 -18.82
C ILE A 159 -9.12 1.29 -19.47
N LYS A 160 -9.76 0.13 -19.33
CA LYS A 160 -11.09 -0.12 -19.88
C LYS A 160 -12.22 0.46 -19.02
N HIS A 161 -12.04 0.57 -17.72
CA HIS A 161 -13.07 1.03 -16.80
C HIS A 161 -13.02 2.54 -16.56
N VAL A 162 -11.83 3.13 -16.51
CA VAL A 162 -11.69 4.57 -16.28
C VAL A 162 -12.15 5.32 -17.51
N GLN A 163 -13.19 6.12 -17.34
CA GLN A 163 -13.66 7.00 -18.40
C GLN A 163 -12.71 8.20 -18.57
N PRO A 164 -12.62 8.82 -19.75
CA PRO A 164 -11.70 9.94 -19.99
C PRO A 164 -11.91 11.16 -19.07
N ASP A 165 -13.10 11.31 -18.52
CA ASP A 165 -13.50 12.36 -17.58
C ASP A 165 -13.43 11.94 -16.11
N GLU A 166 -13.18 10.66 -15.84
CA GLU A 166 -13.03 10.12 -14.49
C GLU A 166 -11.56 10.20 -14.07
N LYS A 167 -11.29 11.02 -13.05
CA LYS A 167 -9.93 11.22 -12.54
C LYS A 167 -9.67 10.31 -11.34
N VAL A 168 -8.59 9.53 -11.44
CA VAL A 168 -8.01 8.81 -10.31
C VAL A 168 -6.89 9.66 -9.74
N ASP A 169 -6.90 9.90 -8.42
CA ASP A 169 -5.93 10.78 -7.78
C ASP A 169 -4.53 10.13 -7.75
N ILE A 170 -4.45 8.84 -7.42
CA ILE A 170 -3.19 8.10 -7.34
C ILE A 170 -3.32 6.71 -7.99
N ALA A 171 -2.43 6.39 -8.92
CA ALA A 171 -2.27 5.05 -9.46
C ALA A 171 -0.87 4.50 -9.10
N LEU A 172 -0.83 3.42 -8.34
CA LEU A 172 0.38 2.67 -8.01
C LEU A 172 0.52 1.49 -8.97
N ILE A 173 1.66 1.36 -9.63
CA ILE A 173 1.89 0.30 -10.63
C ILE A 173 3.08 -0.53 -10.17
N ASP A 174 2.83 -1.79 -9.81
CA ASP A 174 3.91 -2.75 -9.52
C ASP A 174 4.34 -3.45 -10.82
N GLU A 175 5.64 -3.71 -10.96
CA GLU A 175 6.23 -4.34 -12.15
C GLU A 175 5.90 -3.61 -13.46
N ALA A 176 6.05 -2.28 -13.48
CA ALA A 176 5.70 -1.42 -14.62
C ALA A 176 6.39 -1.81 -15.95
N HIS A 177 7.49 -2.58 -15.90
CA HIS A 177 8.17 -3.11 -17.09
C HIS A 177 7.37 -4.23 -17.82
N LEU A 178 6.27 -4.70 -17.24
CA LEU A 178 5.36 -5.69 -17.84
C LEU A 178 4.14 -5.05 -18.53
N LEU A 179 4.10 -3.72 -18.62
CA LEU A 179 3.02 -2.96 -19.27
C LEU A 179 3.12 -2.99 -20.78
#